data_94fed82a82ca63969cf30c2f9041361f
#
_entry.id   94fed82a82ca63969cf30c2f9041361f
#
_cell.length_a   1.000
_cell.length_b   1.000
_cell.length_c   1.000
_cell.angle_alpha   90.00
_cell.angle_beta   90.00
_cell.angle_gamma   90.00
#
_symmetry.space_group_name_H-M   'P 1'
#
loop_
_entity.id
_entity.type
_entity.pdbx_description
1 polymer ?
#
loop_
_entity_poly.entity_id
_entity_poly.type
_entity_poly.pdbx_seq_one_letter_code
_entity_poly.pdbx_strand_id
1 'polypeptide(L)'
;MINAGGDVTLAGSQVKGKRVELDAENLNIESLQDKSRYHGKQMNMQGSVTVGYGFAAGGSFNKSKINADHESVNEQAGIYAGDEGYDINVNKHTDLKGALITSTQKAEADGKNHFSTGSITHSDIENHSNYSGSSFGVSGSVSANFETPFGENGVPQSGKQAVDDDGNLIYRNDRGELTTEAKNAQGKDNAKKLATGWDSLETSTGLGVGRDKESQSSVTKSSINTSNIEIRDQAEQLAKTGETVEQTLDSIKTDVTTDNAEQHSGKLENHFDKDKVMKELNIQVKVTQDFRKNAFSMIDAYVLPKQAELRKQIKEAKTEEEKIALYGEIYKLQYQKRLLETVVGIAAGSPDVAITQGTLQLAATKMREETLANSRLFKGIKDAKTGKILRNDSYDSGYFDGVKLGGVRIDINAICTQGVGSCEKNADGLVVFKGENG
;
A
#
# COMPACT_ATOMS: atom_id res chain seq x y z
N MET A 1 -19.79 33.94 -40.32
CA MET A 1 -19.15 33.62 -41.59
C MET A 1 -17.64 33.78 -41.40
N ILE A 2 -16.88 32.77 -41.77
CA ILE A 2 -15.41 32.75 -41.83
C ILE A 2 -15.06 32.44 -43.28
N ASN A 3 -14.48 33.40 -43.96
CA ASN A 3 -14.00 33.19 -45.35
C ASN A 3 -12.49 33.42 -45.34
N ALA A 4 -11.73 32.36 -45.33
CA ALA A 4 -10.29 32.39 -45.32
C ALA A 4 -9.76 32.02 -46.73
N GLY A 5 -8.99 32.96 -47.32
CA GLY A 5 -8.29 32.67 -48.61
C GLY A 5 -7.12 31.67 -48.47
N GLY A 6 -7.02 30.98 -47.34
CA GLY A 6 -5.99 30.01 -46.99
C GLY A 6 -6.49 29.02 -45.94
N ASP A 7 -5.57 28.58 -45.07
CA ASP A 7 -5.86 27.58 -44.05
C ASP A 7 -6.55 28.20 -42.81
N VAL A 8 -7.45 27.41 -42.23
CA VAL A 8 -8.07 27.72 -40.92
C VAL A 8 -7.57 26.70 -39.88
N THR A 9 -7.05 27.19 -38.77
CA THR A 9 -6.62 26.36 -37.66
C THR A 9 -7.32 26.79 -36.37
N LEU A 10 -7.99 25.83 -35.71
CA LEU A 10 -8.62 25.97 -34.40
C LEU A 10 -7.90 25.07 -33.40
N ALA A 11 -6.94 25.62 -32.65
CA ALA A 11 -6.21 24.90 -31.62
C ALA A 11 -6.77 25.28 -30.25
N GLY A 12 -7.34 24.33 -29.53
CA GLY A 12 -7.95 24.53 -28.21
C GLY A 12 -9.06 25.61 -28.22
N SER A 13 -9.74 25.81 -29.35
CA SER A 13 -10.68 26.91 -29.52
C SER A 13 -12.00 26.43 -30.11
N GLN A 14 -13.05 27.21 -29.87
CA GLN A 14 -14.41 26.91 -30.30
C GLN A 14 -14.97 28.05 -31.14
N VAL A 15 -15.57 27.71 -32.27
CA VAL A 15 -16.40 28.62 -33.07
C VAL A 15 -17.86 28.35 -32.76
N LYS A 16 -18.57 29.34 -32.21
CA LYS A 16 -19.99 29.22 -31.83
C LYS A 16 -20.83 30.23 -32.60
N GLY A 17 -21.99 29.79 -33.07
CA GLY A 17 -22.93 30.69 -33.75
C GLY A 17 -24.28 30.05 -33.98
N LYS A 18 -25.34 30.85 -34.22
CA LYS A 18 -26.64 30.29 -34.63
C LYS A 18 -26.51 29.51 -35.97
N ARG A 19 -25.79 30.10 -36.89
CA ARG A 19 -25.29 29.50 -38.11
C ARG A 19 -23.79 29.71 -38.21
N VAL A 20 -23.05 28.69 -38.63
CA VAL A 20 -21.61 28.78 -38.92
C VAL A 20 -21.36 28.49 -40.37
N GLU A 21 -20.78 29.45 -41.10
CA GLU A 21 -20.35 29.32 -42.50
C GLU A 21 -18.82 29.43 -42.50
N LEU A 22 -18.14 28.47 -43.17
CA LEU A 22 -16.69 28.44 -43.25
C LEU A 22 -16.24 27.97 -44.66
N ASP A 23 -15.41 28.80 -45.28
CA ASP A 23 -14.69 28.47 -46.51
C ASP A 23 -13.19 28.55 -46.26
N ALA A 24 -12.45 27.49 -46.59
CA ALA A 24 -11.00 27.40 -46.35
C ALA A 24 -10.28 26.50 -47.38
N GLU A 25 -8.97 26.68 -47.54
CA GLU A 25 -8.13 25.74 -48.27
C GLU A 25 -7.93 24.44 -47.48
N ASN A 26 -7.48 24.56 -46.23
CA ASN A 26 -7.40 23.44 -45.28
C ASN A 26 -8.07 23.83 -43.97
N LEU A 27 -8.62 22.86 -43.25
CA LEU A 27 -9.21 23.04 -41.93
C LEU A 27 -8.54 22.09 -40.94
N ASN A 28 -7.89 22.65 -39.92
CA ASN A 28 -7.29 21.89 -38.83
C ASN A 28 -7.97 22.26 -37.52
N ILE A 29 -8.53 21.27 -36.84
CA ILE A 29 -9.15 21.46 -35.50
C ILE A 29 -8.53 20.49 -34.54
N GLU A 30 -7.88 21.00 -33.53
CA GLU A 30 -7.22 20.19 -32.48
C GLU A 30 -7.63 20.63 -31.09
N SER A 31 -8.12 19.71 -30.28
CA SER A 31 -8.30 19.94 -28.85
C SER A 31 -6.95 19.87 -28.13
N LEU A 32 -6.78 20.75 -27.14
CA LEU A 32 -5.59 20.78 -26.31
C LEU A 32 -5.90 20.21 -24.93
N GLN A 33 -4.98 19.41 -24.41
CA GLN A 33 -5.09 18.89 -23.06
C GLN A 33 -4.47 19.83 -22.05
N ASP A 34 -5.19 20.09 -20.96
CA ASP A 34 -4.61 20.65 -19.76
C ASP A 34 -3.79 19.60 -19.04
N LYS A 35 -2.59 19.99 -18.60
CA LYS A 35 -1.61 19.07 -18.00
C LYS A 35 -1.25 19.53 -16.60
N SER A 36 -1.29 18.58 -15.67
CA SER A 36 -0.84 18.81 -14.30
C SER A 36 0.00 17.62 -13.82
N ARG A 37 1.23 17.88 -13.39
CA ARG A 37 2.13 16.86 -12.86
C ARG A 37 2.62 17.22 -11.49
N TYR A 38 2.64 16.26 -10.58
CA TYR A 38 3.17 16.41 -9.26
C TYR A 38 4.08 15.26 -8.89
N HIS A 39 5.27 15.56 -8.37
CA HIS A 39 6.19 14.62 -7.79
C HIS A 39 6.66 15.12 -6.44
N GLY A 40 6.19 14.47 -5.38
CA GLY A 40 6.53 14.82 -4.01
C GLY A 40 7.23 13.68 -3.29
N LYS A 41 8.28 14.02 -2.53
CA LYS A 41 8.93 13.13 -1.56
C LYS A 41 9.03 13.89 -0.25
N GLN A 42 8.57 13.29 0.82
CA GLN A 42 8.67 13.86 2.15
C GLN A 42 9.30 12.85 3.09
N MET A 43 10.15 13.34 3.97
CA MET A 43 10.79 12.56 5.01
C MET A 43 10.69 13.34 6.31
N ASN A 44 10.11 12.71 7.33
CA ASN A 44 9.98 13.27 8.66
C ASN A 44 10.70 12.37 9.66
N MET A 45 11.49 12.99 10.53
CA MET A 45 12.17 12.32 11.63
C MET A 45 11.85 13.05 12.92
N GLN A 46 11.42 12.31 13.93
CA GLN A 46 11.11 12.85 15.25
C GLN A 46 11.81 12.02 16.32
N GLY A 47 12.29 12.65 17.35
CA GLY A 47 12.85 12.01 18.54
C GLY A 47 12.39 12.71 19.81
N SER A 48 12.19 11.95 20.87
CA SER A 48 11.84 12.47 22.19
C SER A 48 12.62 11.72 23.26
N VAL A 49 13.03 12.44 24.30
CA VAL A 49 13.62 11.86 25.49
C VAL A 49 12.94 12.52 26.69
N THR A 50 12.42 11.69 27.58
CA THR A 50 11.82 12.12 28.83
C THR A 50 12.60 11.48 29.97
N VAL A 51 13.04 12.28 30.92
CA VAL A 51 13.80 11.83 32.10
C VAL A 51 13.09 12.35 33.36
N GLY A 52 12.91 11.46 34.32
CA GLY A 52 12.29 11.77 35.59
C GLY A 52 12.66 10.67 36.59
N TYR A 53 11.70 10.13 37.33
CA TYR A 53 11.89 8.92 38.14
C TYR A 53 11.97 7.63 37.33
N GLY A 54 12.13 7.77 36.06
CA GLY A 54 12.36 6.79 35.03
C GLY A 54 12.90 7.48 33.82
N PHE A 55 12.98 6.78 32.70
CA PHE A 55 13.29 7.37 31.41
C PHE A 55 12.37 6.80 30.34
N ALA A 56 12.09 7.61 29.36
CA ALA A 56 11.51 7.17 28.09
C ALA A 56 12.24 7.85 26.94
N ALA A 57 12.66 7.09 25.97
CA ALA A 57 13.24 7.61 24.74
C ALA A 57 12.49 6.98 23.56
N GLY A 58 12.15 7.78 22.58
CA GLY A 58 11.44 7.29 21.40
C GLY A 58 11.81 8.08 20.17
N GLY A 59 11.66 7.45 19.04
CA GLY A 59 11.85 8.10 17.76
C GLY A 59 10.93 7.53 16.70
N SER A 60 10.65 8.33 15.68
CA SER A 60 9.90 7.90 14.51
C SER A 60 10.55 8.45 13.24
N PHE A 61 10.46 7.66 12.21
CA PHE A 61 10.87 8.01 10.85
C PHE A 61 9.72 7.73 9.91
N ASN A 62 9.34 8.70 9.10
CA ASN A 62 8.33 8.57 8.08
C ASN A 62 8.89 9.02 6.73
N LYS A 63 8.64 8.24 5.70
CA LYS A 63 8.97 8.57 4.31
C LYS A 63 7.74 8.38 3.44
N SER A 64 7.38 9.43 2.71
CA SER A 64 6.25 9.43 1.79
C SER A 64 6.70 9.81 0.39
N LYS A 65 6.06 9.20 -0.61
CA LYS A 65 6.23 9.53 -2.02
C LYS A 65 4.86 9.65 -2.65
N ILE A 66 4.62 10.75 -3.37
CA ILE A 66 3.38 11.00 -4.09
C ILE A 66 3.73 11.40 -5.51
N ASN A 67 3.07 10.77 -6.48
CA ASN A 67 3.13 11.14 -7.87
C ASN A 67 1.71 11.35 -8.38
N ALA A 68 1.49 12.37 -9.19
CA ALA A 68 0.26 12.56 -9.91
C ALA A 68 0.55 13.02 -11.35
N ASP A 69 -0.24 12.56 -12.27
CA ASP A 69 -0.18 12.92 -13.68
C ASP A 69 -1.61 13.00 -14.24
N HIS A 70 -1.96 14.18 -14.71
CA HIS A 70 -3.26 14.48 -15.28
C HIS A 70 -3.06 15.15 -16.63
N GLU A 71 -3.66 14.59 -17.65
CA GLU A 71 -3.77 15.17 -18.98
C GLU A 71 -5.21 14.95 -19.48
N SER A 72 -5.97 16.02 -19.68
CA SER A 72 -7.35 15.93 -20.10
C SER A 72 -7.76 17.14 -20.96
N VAL A 73 -8.54 16.89 -21.98
CA VAL A 73 -9.23 17.94 -22.74
C VAL A 73 -10.36 18.45 -21.86
N ASN A 74 -10.24 19.68 -21.36
CA ASN A 74 -11.28 20.33 -20.56
C ASN A 74 -12.36 20.98 -21.45
N GLU A 75 -11.95 21.58 -22.56
CA GLU A 75 -12.83 22.16 -23.55
C GLU A 75 -12.49 21.61 -24.93
N GLN A 76 -13.40 20.82 -25.49
CA GLN A 76 -13.21 20.23 -26.79
C GLN A 76 -13.25 21.31 -27.88
N ALA A 77 -12.19 21.39 -28.68
CA ALA A 77 -12.15 22.33 -29.82
C ALA A 77 -13.15 21.91 -30.91
N GLY A 78 -13.69 22.87 -31.56
CA GLY A 78 -14.66 22.54 -32.59
C GLY A 78 -15.50 23.70 -33.11
N ILE A 79 -16.45 23.32 -33.95
CA ILE A 79 -17.50 24.18 -34.49
C ILE A 79 -18.83 23.76 -33.90
N TYR A 80 -19.51 24.70 -33.24
CA TYR A 80 -20.75 24.49 -32.49
C TYR A 80 -21.83 25.40 -33.05
N ALA A 81 -22.61 24.93 -33.99
CA ALA A 81 -23.71 25.68 -34.57
C ALA A 81 -25.00 25.49 -33.78
N GLY A 82 -25.88 26.47 -33.88
CA GLY A 82 -27.24 26.40 -33.32
C GLY A 82 -28.27 25.86 -34.28
N ASP A 83 -29.53 26.29 -34.17
CA ASP A 83 -30.68 25.81 -34.95
C ASP A 83 -30.62 26.13 -36.43
N GLU A 84 -29.73 27.00 -36.85
CA GLU A 84 -29.54 27.38 -38.24
C GLU A 84 -28.44 26.54 -38.92
N GLY A 85 -27.79 25.63 -38.16
CA GLY A 85 -26.82 24.65 -38.69
C GLY A 85 -25.50 25.24 -39.14
N TYR A 86 -24.78 24.48 -39.95
CA TYR A 86 -23.49 24.89 -40.49
C TYR A 86 -23.38 24.57 -41.99
N ASP A 87 -22.56 25.34 -42.68
CA ASP A 87 -22.14 25.13 -44.08
C ASP A 87 -20.62 25.30 -44.16
N ILE A 88 -19.91 24.20 -44.29
CA ILE A 88 -18.45 24.17 -44.22
C ILE A 88 -17.92 23.58 -45.50
N ASN A 89 -17.13 24.38 -46.25
CA ASN A 89 -16.47 23.99 -47.46
C ASN A 89 -14.95 24.09 -47.34
N VAL A 90 -14.27 22.97 -47.44
CA VAL A 90 -12.82 22.89 -47.36
C VAL A 90 -12.30 22.41 -48.74
N ASN A 91 -11.52 23.23 -49.39
CA ASN A 91 -11.08 22.90 -50.77
C ASN A 91 -10.20 21.66 -50.79
N LYS A 92 -9.28 21.49 -49.87
CA LYS A 92 -8.29 20.41 -49.86
C LYS A 92 -8.52 19.41 -48.76
N HIS A 93 -8.02 19.69 -47.55
CA HIS A 93 -7.94 18.69 -46.47
C HIS A 93 -8.50 19.21 -45.18
N THR A 94 -9.21 18.33 -44.47
CA THR A 94 -9.62 18.56 -43.08
C THR A 94 -8.89 17.58 -42.17
N ASP A 95 -8.29 18.08 -41.08
CA ASP A 95 -7.72 17.26 -40.01
C ASP A 95 -8.41 17.58 -38.66
N LEU A 96 -8.98 16.53 -38.08
CA LEU A 96 -9.66 16.62 -36.76
C LEU A 96 -8.92 15.77 -35.73
N LYS A 97 -8.51 16.41 -34.64
CA LYS A 97 -7.87 15.71 -33.53
C LYS A 97 -8.58 15.99 -32.21
N GLY A 98 -9.33 15.02 -31.72
CA GLY A 98 -10.23 15.18 -30.59
C GLY A 98 -11.23 16.33 -30.78
N ALA A 99 -11.70 16.55 -32.01
CA ALA A 99 -12.41 17.75 -32.41
C ALA A 99 -13.86 17.46 -32.80
N LEU A 100 -14.73 18.42 -32.61
CA LEU A 100 -16.17 18.27 -32.87
C LEU A 100 -16.67 19.32 -33.85
N ILE A 101 -17.38 18.86 -34.86
CA ILE A 101 -18.20 19.72 -35.72
C ILE A 101 -19.66 19.33 -35.50
N THR A 102 -20.43 20.22 -34.87
CA THR A 102 -21.79 19.89 -34.42
C THR A 102 -22.77 21.04 -34.49
N SER A 103 -24.04 20.70 -34.50
CA SER A 103 -25.18 21.60 -34.42
C SER A 103 -26.21 21.07 -33.41
N THR A 104 -27.29 21.79 -33.20
CA THR A 104 -28.45 21.28 -32.49
C THR A 104 -29.10 20.11 -33.23
N GLN A 105 -29.79 19.24 -32.49
CA GLN A 105 -30.60 18.16 -33.06
C GLN A 105 -31.63 18.68 -34.07
N LYS A 106 -32.17 19.88 -33.84
CA LYS A 106 -33.13 20.52 -34.70
C LYS A 106 -32.50 20.89 -36.05
N ALA A 107 -31.31 21.43 -36.07
CA ALA A 107 -30.63 21.78 -37.31
C ALA A 107 -30.33 20.55 -38.16
N GLU A 108 -29.91 19.44 -37.54
CA GLU A 108 -29.70 18.18 -38.26
C GLU A 108 -31.02 17.61 -38.81
N ALA A 109 -32.07 17.56 -38.01
CA ALA A 109 -33.38 17.08 -38.44
C ALA A 109 -33.99 17.92 -39.59
N ASP A 110 -33.72 19.23 -39.59
CA ASP A 110 -34.18 20.17 -40.64
C ASP A 110 -33.24 20.13 -41.88
N GLY A 111 -32.17 19.31 -41.91
CA GLY A 111 -31.23 19.19 -43.02
C GLY A 111 -30.38 20.44 -43.28
N LYS A 112 -30.10 21.23 -42.23
CA LYS A 112 -29.40 22.53 -42.37
C LYS A 112 -27.88 22.42 -42.27
N ASN A 113 -27.36 21.22 -42.03
CA ASN A 113 -25.94 20.98 -41.95
C ASN A 113 -25.38 20.51 -43.30
N HIS A 114 -24.25 21.06 -43.66
CA HIS A 114 -23.49 20.63 -44.83
C HIS A 114 -21.99 20.70 -44.51
N PHE A 115 -21.27 19.63 -44.80
CA PHE A 115 -19.82 19.57 -44.67
C PHE A 115 -19.22 18.98 -45.93
N SER A 116 -18.35 19.72 -46.60
CA SER A 116 -17.67 19.25 -47.82
C SER A 116 -16.17 19.49 -47.72
N THR A 117 -15.38 18.48 -48.03
CA THR A 117 -13.91 18.52 -48.00
C THR A 117 -13.30 17.71 -49.13
N GLY A 118 -12.07 18.03 -49.54
CA GLY A 118 -11.31 17.17 -50.47
C GLY A 118 -11.03 15.82 -49.86
N SER A 119 -10.37 15.80 -48.74
CA SER A 119 -10.08 14.59 -47.91
C SER A 119 -10.14 14.91 -46.41
N ILE A 120 -10.26 13.92 -45.55
CA ILE A 120 -10.33 14.10 -44.12
C ILE A 120 -9.50 13.05 -43.38
N THR A 121 -8.74 13.52 -42.38
CA THR A 121 -8.14 12.68 -41.35
C THR A 121 -8.76 13.00 -39.99
N HIS A 122 -8.89 12.00 -39.16
CA HIS A 122 -9.32 12.22 -37.76
C HIS A 122 -8.59 11.31 -36.82
N SER A 123 -8.39 11.79 -35.60
CA SER A 123 -7.83 11.02 -34.50
C SER A 123 -8.44 11.45 -33.17
N ASP A 124 -8.49 10.53 -32.26
CA ASP A 124 -8.97 10.78 -30.92
C ASP A 124 -7.82 11.19 -29.97
N ILE A 125 -8.15 11.78 -28.83
CA ILE A 125 -7.18 12.14 -27.78
C ILE A 125 -7.47 11.29 -26.55
N GLU A 126 -6.46 10.57 -26.10
CA GLU A 126 -6.54 9.82 -24.83
C GLU A 126 -6.30 10.74 -23.65
N ASN A 127 -7.22 10.73 -22.68
CA ASN A 127 -7.12 11.47 -21.44
C ASN A 127 -6.78 10.51 -20.28
N HIS A 128 -6.03 10.99 -19.33
CA HIS A 128 -5.79 10.26 -18.09
C HIS A 128 -5.71 11.18 -16.88
N SER A 129 -6.09 10.64 -15.72
CA SER A 129 -5.94 11.29 -14.43
C SER A 129 -5.54 10.24 -13.42
N ASN A 130 -4.27 10.23 -13.06
CA ASN A 130 -3.69 9.19 -12.23
C ASN A 130 -2.95 9.81 -11.06
N TYR A 131 -3.14 9.28 -9.86
CA TYR A 131 -2.20 9.54 -8.79
C TYR A 131 -1.86 8.27 -8.02
N SER A 132 -0.70 8.28 -7.38
CA SER A 132 -0.24 7.24 -6.48
C SER A 132 0.52 7.86 -5.31
N GLY A 133 0.12 7.48 -4.12
CA GLY A 133 0.78 7.82 -2.88
C GLY A 133 1.24 6.57 -2.15
N SER A 134 2.41 6.61 -1.56
CA SER A 134 2.90 5.58 -0.65
C SER A 134 3.61 6.22 0.53
N SER A 135 3.42 5.65 1.70
CA SER A 135 4.09 6.08 2.92
C SER A 135 4.54 4.87 3.73
N PHE A 136 5.70 5.01 4.34
CA PHE A 136 6.27 4.04 5.25
C PHE A 136 6.74 4.74 6.50
N GLY A 137 6.35 4.20 7.68
CA GLY A 137 6.72 4.75 8.96
C GLY A 137 7.34 3.68 9.86
N VAL A 138 8.40 4.05 10.56
CA VAL A 138 9.01 3.25 11.61
C VAL A 138 9.01 4.07 12.89
N SER A 139 8.63 3.46 14.00
CA SER A 139 8.77 4.05 15.31
C SER A 139 9.42 3.07 16.27
N GLY A 140 10.15 3.58 17.23
CA GLY A 140 10.72 2.79 18.30
C GLY A 140 10.71 3.57 19.60
N SER A 141 10.46 2.88 20.71
CA SER A 141 10.59 3.49 22.02
C SER A 141 11.18 2.51 23.03
N VAL A 142 11.84 3.05 24.01
CA VAL A 142 12.33 2.35 25.19
C VAL A 142 11.95 3.16 26.41
N SER A 143 11.43 2.49 27.45
CA SER A 143 11.11 3.14 28.71
C SER A 143 11.42 2.22 29.88
N ALA A 144 11.78 2.82 31.01
CA ALA A 144 11.93 2.14 32.27
C ALA A 144 11.39 3.02 33.39
N ASN A 145 10.75 2.38 34.36
CA ASN A 145 10.20 3.04 35.56
C ASN A 145 11.04 2.72 36.78
N PHE A 146 11.57 3.75 37.40
CA PHE A 146 12.32 3.64 38.67
C PHE A 146 11.44 4.21 39.79
N GLU A 147 10.53 3.39 40.34
CA GLU A 147 9.68 3.78 41.46
C GLU A 147 10.53 4.36 42.61
N THR A 148 10.15 5.54 43.06
CA THR A 148 10.74 6.15 44.29
C THR A 148 9.75 6.11 45.43
N PRO A 149 10.21 6.31 46.69
CA PRO A 149 9.32 6.36 47.85
C PRO A 149 8.24 7.45 47.76
N PHE A 150 8.35 8.37 46.83
CA PHE A 150 7.45 9.52 46.68
C PHE A 150 6.31 9.32 45.71
N GLY A 151 6.15 8.09 45.18
CA GLY A 151 4.97 7.70 44.40
C GLY A 151 5.03 7.96 42.91
N GLU A 152 3.96 7.59 42.26
CA GLU A 152 3.82 7.35 40.83
C GLU A 152 3.67 8.63 39.98
N ASN A 153 3.77 9.81 40.58
CA ASN A 153 3.44 11.06 39.89
C ASN A 153 4.54 11.48 38.91
N GLY A 154 4.27 11.35 37.61
CA GLY A 154 5.04 11.96 36.56
C GLY A 154 6.01 11.06 35.80
N VAL A 155 6.10 9.78 36.13
CA VAL A 155 6.93 8.83 35.40
C VAL A 155 6.09 8.00 34.42
N PRO A 156 6.47 7.86 33.15
CA PRO A 156 5.81 6.93 32.23
C PRO A 156 5.98 5.51 32.80
N GLN A 157 4.89 4.91 33.25
CA GLN A 157 4.92 3.52 33.71
C GLN A 157 4.94 2.60 32.49
N SER A 158 5.80 1.59 32.52
CA SER A 158 5.93 0.62 31.42
C SER A 158 4.69 -0.24 31.20
N GLY A 159 3.80 -0.31 32.16
CA GLY A 159 2.65 -1.22 32.12
C GLY A 159 2.99 -2.70 32.27
N LYS A 160 4.27 -3.06 32.28
CA LYS A 160 4.74 -4.43 32.52
C LYS A 160 4.50 -4.82 33.98
N GLN A 161 3.82 -5.94 34.18
CA GLN A 161 3.59 -6.45 35.52
C GLN A 161 4.90 -7.07 36.08
N ALA A 162 5.19 -6.82 37.36
CA ALA A 162 6.32 -7.41 38.03
C ALA A 162 6.14 -8.93 38.18
N VAL A 163 7.26 -9.65 38.16
CA VAL A 163 7.32 -11.08 38.40
C VAL A 163 8.28 -11.34 39.57
N ASP A 164 8.05 -12.42 40.33
CA ASP A 164 8.99 -12.89 41.31
C ASP A 164 10.16 -13.66 40.66
N ASP A 165 11.11 -14.12 41.45
CA ASP A 165 12.26 -14.89 40.99
C ASP A 165 11.86 -16.21 40.32
N ASP A 166 10.65 -16.68 40.59
CA ASP A 166 10.06 -17.86 39.99
C ASP A 166 9.27 -17.58 38.69
N GLY A 167 9.13 -16.31 38.30
CA GLY A 167 8.42 -15.86 37.12
C GLY A 167 6.90 -15.77 37.31
N ASN A 168 6.40 -15.83 38.57
CA ASN A 168 4.98 -15.63 38.84
C ASN A 168 4.66 -14.14 38.84
N LEU A 169 3.49 -13.78 38.33
CA LEU A 169 2.99 -12.41 38.36
C LEU A 169 2.75 -11.94 39.78
N ILE A 170 3.25 -10.74 40.13
CA ILE A 170 3.08 -10.16 41.44
C ILE A 170 1.89 -9.22 41.48
N TYR A 171 1.09 -9.32 42.52
CA TYR A 171 -0.06 -8.48 42.81
C TYR A 171 0.09 -7.82 44.19
N ARG A 172 -0.75 -6.83 44.48
CA ARG A 172 -0.98 -6.27 45.80
C ARG A 172 -2.39 -6.64 46.27
N ASN A 173 -2.46 -7.23 47.47
CA ASN A 173 -3.75 -7.50 48.10
C ASN A 173 -4.38 -6.21 48.66
N ASP A 174 -5.58 -6.32 49.24
CA ASP A 174 -6.31 -5.19 49.82
C ASP A 174 -5.57 -4.54 51.05
N ARG A 175 -4.55 -5.21 51.58
CA ARG A 175 -3.68 -4.70 52.66
C ARG A 175 -2.39 -4.06 52.12
N GLY A 176 -2.20 -4.04 50.79
CA GLY A 176 -1.01 -3.52 50.13
C GLY A 176 0.19 -4.49 50.17
N GLU A 177 0.02 -5.73 50.64
CA GLU A 177 1.07 -6.75 50.70
C GLU A 177 1.24 -7.42 49.31
N LEU A 178 2.46 -7.83 48.99
CA LEU A 178 2.75 -8.52 47.75
C LEU A 178 2.26 -9.97 47.82
N THR A 179 1.61 -10.43 46.74
CA THR A 179 1.12 -11.78 46.59
C THR A 179 1.22 -12.22 45.15
N THR A 180 1.30 -13.51 44.91
CA THR A 180 1.23 -14.10 43.53
C THR A 180 -0.19 -14.49 43.15
N GLU A 181 -1.15 -14.34 44.06
CA GLU A 181 -2.56 -14.64 43.80
C GLU A 181 -3.24 -13.47 43.07
N ALA A 182 -3.84 -13.75 41.91
CA ALA A 182 -4.57 -12.76 41.16
C ALA A 182 -5.86 -12.30 41.85
N LYS A 183 -6.42 -13.13 42.75
CA LYS A 183 -7.66 -12.85 43.49
C LYS A 183 -7.48 -13.09 44.99
N ASN A 184 -8.17 -12.30 45.76
CA ASN A 184 -8.24 -12.51 47.20
C ASN A 184 -9.22 -13.65 47.57
N ALA A 185 -9.29 -13.99 48.86
CA ALA A 185 -10.17 -15.05 49.37
C ALA A 185 -11.66 -14.81 49.11
N GLN A 186 -12.08 -13.61 48.78
CA GLN A 186 -13.45 -13.22 48.44
C GLN A 186 -13.69 -13.20 46.93
N GLY A 187 -12.70 -13.62 46.10
CA GLY A 187 -12.79 -13.66 44.66
C GLY A 187 -12.64 -12.32 43.94
N LYS A 188 -12.26 -11.25 44.69
CA LYS A 188 -11.98 -9.93 44.11
C LYS A 188 -10.57 -9.89 43.55
N ASP A 189 -10.37 -9.24 42.43
CA ASP A 189 -9.07 -9.10 41.76
C ASP A 189 -8.12 -8.25 42.64
N ASN A 190 -6.91 -8.75 42.85
CA ASN A 190 -5.82 -8.03 43.45
C ASN A 190 -5.20 -7.04 42.44
N ALA A 191 -4.71 -5.91 42.91
CA ALA A 191 -4.05 -4.91 42.08
C ALA A 191 -2.73 -5.44 41.52
N LYS A 192 -2.49 -5.24 40.21
CA LYS A 192 -1.22 -5.61 39.59
C LYS A 192 -0.09 -4.77 40.14
N LYS A 193 1.02 -5.40 40.60
CA LYS A 193 2.26 -4.70 40.92
C LYS A 193 3.00 -4.46 39.58
N LEU A 194 3.31 -3.21 39.29
CA LEU A 194 4.12 -2.89 38.10
C LEU A 194 5.61 -3.15 38.39
N ALA A 195 6.32 -3.58 37.40
CA ALA A 195 7.77 -3.74 37.44
C ALA A 195 8.46 -2.37 37.55
N THR A 196 9.57 -2.33 38.29
CA THR A 196 10.37 -1.11 38.54
C THR A 196 11.83 -1.34 38.17
N GLY A 197 12.57 -0.25 38.00
CA GLY A 197 13.98 -0.33 37.63
C GLY A 197 14.17 -0.95 36.25
N TRP A 198 15.24 -1.69 36.08
CA TRP A 198 15.53 -2.37 34.81
C TRP A 198 14.57 -3.53 34.51
N ASP A 199 13.91 -4.06 35.53
CA ASP A 199 12.86 -5.08 35.33
C ASP A 199 11.62 -4.50 34.64
N SER A 200 11.44 -3.19 34.72
CA SER A 200 10.38 -2.46 34.07
C SER A 200 10.71 -2.09 32.60
N LEU A 201 11.90 -2.44 32.09
CA LEU A 201 12.31 -2.06 30.76
C LEU A 201 11.32 -2.56 29.70
N GLU A 202 10.71 -1.61 29.03
CA GLU A 202 9.78 -1.87 27.94
C GLU A 202 10.35 -1.28 26.65
N THR A 203 10.30 -2.08 25.60
CA THR A 203 10.67 -1.63 24.26
C THR A 203 9.49 -1.84 23.33
N SER A 204 9.22 -0.86 22.50
CA SER A 204 8.22 -1.00 21.45
C SER A 204 8.79 -0.61 20.10
N THR A 205 8.37 -1.31 19.07
CA THR A 205 8.67 -0.97 17.69
C THR A 205 7.37 -0.95 16.89
N GLY A 206 7.21 0.05 16.06
CA GLY A 206 6.05 0.19 15.19
C GLY A 206 6.48 0.29 13.73
N LEU A 207 5.85 -0.49 12.88
CA LEU A 207 5.95 -0.37 11.44
C LEU A 207 4.57 -0.01 10.91
N GLY A 208 4.48 1.01 10.06
CA GLY A 208 3.25 1.43 9.44
C GLY A 208 3.43 1.66 7.96
N VAL A 209 2.40 1.38 7.19
CA VAL A 209 2.37 1.60 5.75
C VAL A 209 1.07 2.30 5.38
N GLY A 210 1.16 3.15 4.36
CA GLY A 210 0.01 3.79 3.74
C GLY A 210 0.14 3.71 2.23
N ARG A 211 -0.98 3.48 1.55
CA ARG A 211 -1.06 3.50 0.08
C ARG A 211 -2.37 4.13 -0.33
N ASP A 212 -2.31 5.00 -1.31
CA ASP A 212 -3.46 5.61 -1.93
C ASP A 212 -3.20 5.76 -3.43
N LYS A 213 -4.16 5.39 -4.25
CA LYS A 213 -4.04 5.51 -5.71
C LYS A 213 -5.40 5.64 -6.36
N GLU A 214 -5.46 6.43 -7.38
CA GLU A 214 -6.60 6.52 -8.28
C GLU A 214 -6.10 6.55 -9.73
N SER A 215 -6.86 5.98 -10.62
CA SER A 215 -6.56 5.96 -12.05
C SER A 215 -7.85 6.04 -12.85
N GLN A 216 -7.94 7.04 -13.70
CA GLN A 216 -9.05 7.26 -14.60
C GLN A 216 -8.53 7.50 -16.01
N SER A 217 -9.26 7.03 -17.00
CA SER A 217 -8.97 7.26 -18.41
C SER A 217 -10.26 7.48 -19.18
N SER A 218 -10.16 8.27 -20.23
CA SER A 218 -11.25 8.53 -21.17
C SER A 218 -10.70 8.88 -22.54
N VAL A 219 -11.58 9.07 -23.50
CA VAL A 219 -11.20 9.45 -24.86
C VAL A 219 -12.05 10.63 -25.30
N THR A 220 -11.39 11.68 -25.79
CA THR A 220 -12.04 12.78 -26.50
C THR A 220 -12.05 12.46 -27.98
N LYS A 221 -13.23 12.14 -28.51
CA LYS A 221 -13.40 11.65 -29.88
C LYS A 221 -13.53 12.80 -30.88
N SER A 222 -12.94 12.58 -32.05
CA SER A 222 -13.22 13.42 -33.22
C SER A 222 -14.51 12.98 -33.89
N SER A 223 -15.41 13.91 -34.20
CA SER A 223 -16.68 13.55 -34.86
C SER A 223 -17.40 14.73 -35.52
N ILE A 224 -18.31 14.38 -36.40
CA ILE A 224 -19.20 15.32 -37.16
C ILE A 224 -20.64 14.83 -37.03
N ASN A 225 -21.59 15.71 -36.67
CA ASN A 225 -22.97 15.31 -36.36
C ASN A 225 -23.93 15.44 -37.57
N THR A 226 -23.47 15.23 -38.78
CA THR A 226 -24.38 15.25 -39.92
C THR A 226 -24.26 14.02 -40.82
N SER A 227 -25.33 13.67 -41.51
CA SER A 227 -25.33 12.70 -42.61
C SER A 227 -24.93 13.32 -43.92
N ASN A 228 -24.91 14.65 -44.04
CA ASN A 228 -24.60 15.40 -45.25
C ASN A 228 -23.11 15.76 -45.28
N ILE A 229 -22.27 14.73 -45.40
CA ILE A 229 -20.82 14.84 -45.53
C ILE A 229 -20.40 14.45 -46.92
N GLU A 230 -19.67 15.31 -47.64
CA GLU A 230 -19.09 15.07 -48.93
C GLU A 230 -17.55 15.04 -48.87
N ILE A 231 -16.93 13.92 -49.18
CA ILE A 231 -15.48 13.76 -49.36
C ILE A 231 -15.24 13.61 -50.89
N ARG A 232 -14.72 14.66 -51.51
CA ARG A 232 -14.66 14.79 -52.94
C ARG A 232 -13.52 14.02 -53.62
N ASP A 233 -12.37 13.90 -52.97
CA ASP A 233 -11.18 13.21 -53.50
C ASP A 233 -10.99 11.84 -52.84
N GLN A 234 -11.65 10.84 -53.44
CA GLN A 234 -11.59 9.45 -52.96
C GLN A 234 -10.17 8.84 -53.06
N ALA A 235 -9.39 9.27 -54.05
CA ALA A 235 -8.04 8.75 -54.24
C ALA A 235 -7.09 9.28 -53.17
N GLU A 236 -7.17 10.57 -52.86
CA GLU A 236 -6.41 11.19 -51.80
C GLU A 236 -6.84 10.65 -50.42
N GLN A 237 -8.14 10.46 -50.19
CA GLN A 237 -8.68 9.87 -48.96
C GLN A 237 -8.05 8.51 -48.68
N LEU A 238 -8.12 7.60 -49.67
CA LEU A 238 -7.53 6.26 -49.54
C LEU A 238 -6.01 6.30 -49.35
N ALA A 239 -5.32 7.18 -50.08
CA ALA A 239 -3.87 7.31 -49.98
C ALA A 239 -3.40 7.82 -48.61
N LYS A 240 -4.16 8.73 -47.99
CA LYS A 240 -3.81 9.32 -46.69
C LYS A 240 -4.19 8.43 -45.50
N THR A 241 -5.33 7.76 -45.55
CA THR A 241 -5.88 7.06 -44.37
C THR A 241 -5.82 5.54 -44.52
N GLY A 242 -5.73 5.01 -45.72
CA GLY A 242 -5.92 3.58 -45.99
C GLY A 242 -7.40 3.14 -45.96
N GLU A 243 -8.32 4.09 -45.74
CA GLU A 243 -9.76 3.86 -45.63
C GLU A 243 -10.50 4.42 -46.84
N THR A 244 -11.57 3.75 -47.22
CA THR A 244 -12.50 4.28 -48.22
C THR A 244 -13.32 5.43 -47.65
N VAL A 245 -13.93 6.25 -48.52
CA VAL A 245 -14.85 7.31 -48.09
C VAL A 245 -15.97 6.75 -47.20
N GLU A 246 -16.56 5.60 -47.56
CA GLU A 246 -17.62 4.97 -46.80
C GLU A 246 -17.16 4.58 -45.38
N GLN A 247 -15.97 3.95 -45.24
CA GLN A 247 -15.39 3.61 -43.94
C GLN A 247 -15.13 4.84 -43.09
N THR A 248 -14.61 5.91 -43.70
CA THR A 248 -14.37 7.17 -42.97
C THR A 248 -15.67 7.81 -42.51
N LEU A 249 -16.73 7.81 -43.34
CA LEU A 249 -18.04 8.34 -42.94
C LEU A 249 -18.65 7.56 -41.78
N ASP A 250 -18.53 6.24 -41.78
CA ASP A 250 -19.01 5.38 -40.70
C ASP A 250 -18.26 5.63 -39.38
N SER A 251 -16.97 5.95 -39.44
CA SER A 251 -16.14 6.16 -38.25
C SER A 251 -16.27 7.56 -37.65
N ILE A 252 -16.53 8.59 -38.48
CA ILE A 252 -16.54 9.99 -38.03
C ILE A 252 -17.91 10.51 -37.64
N LYS A 253 -18.97 9.91 -38.21
CA LYS A 253 -20.35 10.36 -37.96
C LYS A 253 -20.78 10.06 -36.52
N THR A 254 -21.46 11.02 -35.88
CA THR A 254 -21.94 10.91 -34.50
C THR A 254 -23.33 11.55 -34.37
N ASP A 255 -24.02 11.20 -33.26
CA ASP A 255 -25.25 11.85 -32.81
C ASP A 255 -25.00 12.90 -31.73
N VAL A 256 -23.73 13.28 -31.48
CA VAL A 256 -23.38 14.32 -30.50
C VAL A 256 -23.79 15.67 -31.07
N THR A 257 -24.65 16.36 -30.29
CA THR A 257 -25.17 17.68 -30.64
C THR A 257 -24.48 18.77 -29.82
N THR A 258 -24.66 20.02 -30.23
CA THR A 258 -24.20 21.20 -29.47
C THR A 258 -24.71 21.17 -28.02
N ASP A 259 -25.92 20.65 -27.80
CA ASP A 259 -26.57 20.64 -26.48
C ASP A 259 -26.00 19.56 -25.54
N ASN A 260 -25.48 18.46 -26.07
CA ASN A 260 -24.95 17.35 -25.27
C ASN A 260 -23.42 17.12 -25.43
N ALA A 261 -22.75 17.96 -26.18
CA ALA A 261 -21.32 17.83 -26.48
C ALA A 261 -20.45 17.75 -25.23
N GLU A 262 -20.75 18.55 -24.19
CA GLU A 262 -19.99 18.55 -22.94
C GLU A 262 -20.02 17.18 -22.25
N GLN A 263 -21.17 16.51 -22.25
CA GLN A 263 -21.33 15.18 -21.64
C GLN A 263 -20.57 14.08 -22.39
N HIS A 264 -20.27 14.31 -23.68
CA HIS A 264 -19.57 13.37 -24.56
C HIS A 264 -18.09 13.75 -24.79
N SER A 265 -17.61 14.85 -24.18
CA SER A 265 -16.27 15.38 -24.42
C SER A 265 -15.13 14.48 -23.95
N GLY A 266 -15.43 13.52 -23.07
CA GLY A 266 -14.40 12.69 -22.46
C GLY A 266 -13.56 13.43 -21.40
N LYS A 267 -13.99 14.59 -20.96
CA LYS A 267 -13.31 15.35 -19.90
C LYS A 267 -13.15 14.52 -18.62
N LEU A 268 -11.96 14.59 -18.03
CA LEU A 268 -11.67 14.06 -16.71
C LEU A 268 -11.43 15.18 -15.74
N GLU A 269 -11.98 15.05 -14.54
CA GLU A 269 -11.69 15.98 -13.46
C GLU A 269 -10.39 15.57 -12.76
N ASN A 270 -9.59 16.55 -12.38
CA ASN A 270 -8.40 16.33 -11.58
C ASN A 270 -8.77 16.27 -10.10
N HIS A 271 -8.96 15.06 -9.57
CA HIS A 271 -9.31 14.84 -8.16
C HIS A 271 -8.09 14.82 -7.24
N PHE A 272 -6.87 14.98 -7.77
CA PHE A 272 -5.66 14.95 -6.97
C PHE A 272 -5.55 16.19 -6.08
N ASP A 273 -5.53 15.92 -4.78
CA ASP A 273 -5.22 16.90 -3.72
C ASP A 273 -4.04 16.36 -2.90
N LYS A 274 -2.90 17.03 -3.02
CA LYS A 274 -1.66 16.66 -2.33
C LYS A 274 -1.84 16.56 -0.82
N ASP A 275 -2.55 17.51 -0.22
CA ASP A 275 -2.65 17.57 1.24
C ASP A 275 -3.64 16.53 1.77
N LYS A 276 -4.70 16.25 1.03
CA LYS A 276 -5.64 15.17 1.32
C LYS A 276 -4.93 13.82 1.24
N VAL A 277 -4.23 13.50 0.15
CA VAL A 277 -3.49 12.26 -0.03
C VAL A 277 -2.44 12.08 1.06
N MET A 278 -1.68 13.13 1.39
CA MET A 278 -0.69 13.09 2.46
C MET A 278 -1.32 12.81 3.82
N LYS A 279 -2.46 13.44 4.13
CA LYS A 279 -3.20 13.23 5.37
C LYS A 279 -3.69 11.78 5.48
N GLU A 280 -4.26 11.26 4.42
CA GLU A 280 -4.74 9.87 4.37
C GLU A 280 -3.60 8.87 4.55
N LEU A 281 -2.47 9.06 3.87
CA LEU A 281 -1.28 8.24 4.04
C LEU A 281 -0.76 8.24 5.48
N ASN A 282 -0.73 9.41 6.13
CA ASN A 282 -0.29 9.54 7.53
C ASN A 282 -1.27 8.85 8.50
N ILE A 283 -2.57 8.95 8.25
CA ILE A 283 -3.60 8.24 9.03
C ILE A 283 -3.41 6.73 8.87
N GLN A 284 -3.24 6.22 7.66
CA GLN A 284 -3.03 4.80 7.39
C GLN A 284 -1.78 4.27 8.09
N VAL A 285 -0.65 5.01 8.03
CA VAL A 285 0.58 4.65 8.75
C VAL A 285 0.33 4.53 10.25
N LYS A 286 -0.35 5.52 10.84
CA LYS A 286 -0.64 5.52 12.28
C LYS A 286 -1.58 4.38 12.67
N VAL A 287 -2.68 4.21 11.94
CA VAL A 287 -3.64 3.12 12.17
C VAL A 287 -2.95 1.76 12.07
N THR A 288 -2.07 1.58 11.10
CA THR A 288 -1.32 0.32 10.92
C THR A 288 -0.36 0.07 12.09
N GLN A 289 0.32 1.12 12.57
CA GLN A 289 1.20 1.03 13.75
C GLN A 289 0.42 0.69 15.01
N ASP A 290 -0.71 1.37 15.25
CA ASP A 290 -1.54 1.15 16.44
C ASP A 290 -2.20 -0.24 16.41
N PHE A 291 -2.67 -0.68 15.26
CA PHE A 291 -3.20 -2.03 15.08
C PHE A 291 -2.16 -3.10 15.44
N ARG A 292 -0.94 -2.98 14.91
CA ARG A 292 0.15 -3.92 15.22
C ARG A 292 0.50 -3.93 16.70
N LYS A 293 0.65 -2.75 17.30
CA LYS A 293 0.95 -2.62 18.73
C LYS A 293 -0.10 -3.32 19.60
N ASN A 294 -1.37 -3.05 19.33
CA ASN A 294 -2.48 -3.62 20.12
C ASN A 294 -2.58 -5.14 19.91
N ALA A 295 -2.46 -5.61 18.66
CA ALA A 295 -2.51 -7.03 18.38
C ALA A 295 -1.34 -7.79 19.01
N PHE A 296 -0.12 -7.23 19.00
CA PHE A 296 1.03 -7.84 19.66
C PHE A 296 0.85 -7.88 21.18
N SER A 297 0.32 -6.82 21.79
CA SER A 297 0.00 -6.82 23.22
C SER A 297 -1.03 -7.90 23.59
N MET A 298 -2.04 -8.13 22.75
CA MET A 298 -3.01 -9.22 22.96
C MET A 298 -2.37 -10.60 22.84
N ILE A 299 -1.47 -10.79 21.87
CA ILE A 299 -0.71 -12.04 21.72
C ILE A 299 0.15 -12.29 22.95
N ASP A 300 0.83 -11.27 23.46
CA ASP A 300 1.64 -11.36 24.68
C ASP A 300 0.80 -11.67 25.91
N ALA A 301 -0.34 -11.01 26.08
CA ALA A 301 -1.27 -11.28 27.17
C ALA A 301 -1.79 -12.73 27.17
N TYR A 302 -1.87 -13.37 26.01
CA TYR A 302 -2.26 -14.77 25.91
C TYR A 302 -1.10 -15.75 26.15
N VAL A 303 0.09 -15.44 25.65
CA VAL A 303 1.22 -16.38 25.63
C VAL A 303 2.02 -16.34 26.94
N LEU A 304 2.31 -15.13 27.48
CA LEU A 304 3.21 -14.98 28.62
C LEU A 304 2.74 -15.69 29.90
N PRO A 305 1.46 -15.64 30.31
CA PRO A 305 0.99 -16.38 31.47
C PRO A 305 1.15 -17.88 31.35
N LYS A 306 0.90 -18.42 30.13
CA LYS A 306 1.07 -19.86 29.85
C LYS A 306 2.53 -20.29 29.93
N GLN A 307 3.43 -19.45 29.42
CA GLN A 307 4.88 -19.73 29.54
C GLN A 307 5.35 -19.64 30.99
N ALA A 308 4.81 -18.71 31.77
CA ALA A 308 5.14 -18.61 33.19
C ALA A 308 4.71 -19.88 33.95
N GLU A 309 3.50 -20.37 33.71
CA GLU A 309 3.01 -21.61 34.32
C GLU A 309 3.87 -22.83 33.94
N LEU A 310 4.21 -22.96 32.65
CA LEU A 310 5.09 -24.04 32.21
C LEU A 310 6.48 -23.97 32.83
N ARG A 311 7.03 -22.76 33.03
CA ARG A 311 8.32 -22.57 33.74
C ARG A 311 8.25 -23.00 35.18
N LYS A 312 7.12 -22.76 35.87
CA LYS A 312 6.88 -23.26 37.22
C LYS A 312 6.88 -24.78 37.24
N GLN A 313 6.13 -25.40 36.36
CA GLN A 313 6.10 -26.87 36.24
C GLN A 313 7.49 -27.48 35.95
N ILE A 314 8.33 -26.81 35.13
CA ILE A 314 9.71 -27.24 34.88
C ILE A 314 10.54 -27.26 36.19
N LYS A 315 10.33 -26.30 37.07
CA LYS A 315 11.05 -26.29 38.37
C LYS A 315 10.59 -27.41 39.30
N GLU A 316 9.32 -27.79 39.23
CA GLU A 316 8.71 -28.85 40.01
C GLU A 316 8.96 -30.27 39.43
N ALA A 317 9.33 -30.35 38.16
CA ALA A 317 9.57 -31.61 37.44
C ALA A 317 10.75 -32.36 38.06
N LYS A 318 10.52 -33.64 38.30
CA LYS A 318 11.48 -34.53 39.01
C LYS A 318 12.44 -35.22 38.03
N THR A 319 12.07 -35.38 36.80
CA THR A 319 12.89 -36.08 35.79
C THR A 319 13.31 -35.15 34.66
N GLU A 320 14.42 -35.46 34.00
CA GLU A 320 14.87 -34.67 32.83
C GLU A 320 13.91 -34.83 31.63
N GLU A 321 13.27 -36.00 31.50
CA GLU A 321 12.27 -36.26 30.47
C GLU A 321 11.05 -35.34 30.63
N GLU A 322 10.55 -35.19 31.86
CA GLU A 322 9.45 -34.25 32.15
C GLU A 322 9.84 -32.81 31.84
N LYS A 323 11.05 -32.39 32.20
CA LYS A 323 11.55 -31.05 31.87
C LYS A 323 11.65 -30.83 30.36
N ILE A 324 12.15 -31.79 29.61
CA ILE A 324 12.26 -31.73 28.15
C ILE A 324 10.89 -31.57 27.51
N ALA A 325 9.89 -32.34 27.95
CA ALA A 325 8.52 -32.25 27.45
C ALA A 325 7.93 -30.86 27.69
N LEU A 326 8.10 -30.32 28.90
CA LEU A 326 7.62 -28.98 29.27
C LEU A 326 8.33 -27.85 28.49
N TYR A 327 9.64 -27.99 28.26
CA TYR A 327 10.33 -27.06 27.35
C TYR A 327 9.81 -27.13 25.91
N GLY A 328 9.46 -28.32 25.44
CA GLY A 328 8.81 -28.51 24.15
C GLY A 328 7.50 -27.71 24.03
N GLU A 329 6.68 -27.71 25.07
CA GLU A 329 5.45 -26.91 25.13
C GLU A 329 5.74 -25.39 25.15
N ILE A 330 6.77 -24.94 25.85
CA ILE A 330 7.20 -23.52 25.83
C ILE A 330 7.61 -23.13 24.40
N TYR A 331 8.39 -23.93 23.70
CA TYR A 331 8.80 -23.64 22.32
C TYR A 331 7.61 -23.66 21.37
N LYS A 332 6.66 -24.57 21.54
CA LYS A 332 5.41 -24.58 20.78
C LYS A 332 4.62 -23.28 20.92
N LEU A 333 4.48 -22.77 22.17
CA LEU A 333 3.87 -21.45 22.40
C LEU A 333 4.66 -20.32 21.76
N GLN A 334 5.99 -20.37 21.76
CA GLN A 334 6.81 -19.37 21.08
C GLN A 334 6.60 -19.40 19.56
N TYR A 335 6.53 -20.58 18.94
CA TYR A 335 6.20 -20.71 17.53
C TYR A 335 4.82 -20.15 17.20
N GLN A 336 3.81 -20.47 18.01
CA GLN A 336 2.47 -19.92 17.84
C GLN A 336 2.46 -18.40 17.95
N LYS A 337 3.19 -17.84 18.92
CA LYS A 337 3.35 -16.39 19.08
C LYS A 337 3.94 -15.77 17.80
N ARG A 338 5.05 -16.31 17.29
CA ARG A 338 5.72 -15.79 16.10
C ARG A 338 4.85 -15.89 14.85
N LEU A 339 4.09 -16.97 14.72
CA LEU A 339 3.12 -17.15 13.65
C LEU A 339 2.04 -16.06 13.71
N LEU A 340 1.44 -15.84 14.88
CA LEU A 340 0.40 -14.81 15.07
C LEU A 340 0.95 -13.40 14.79
N GLU A 341 2.15 -13.08 15.29
CA GLU A 341 2.81 -11.79 15.00
C GLU A 341 3.05 -11.58 13.50
N THR A 342 3.41 -12.65 12.78
CA THR A 342 3.58 -12.61 11.33
C THR A 342 2.26 -12.35 10.61
N VAL A 343 1.19 -13.05 11.01
CA VAL A 343 -0.16 -12.86 10.44
C VAL A 343 -0.65 -11.43 10.68
N VAL A 344 -0.46 -10.89 11.89
CA VAL A 344 -0.78 -9.48 12.20
C VAL A 344 0.01 -8.52 11.32
N GLY A 345 1.29 -8.79 11.10
CA GLY A 345 2.13 -7.98 10.21
C GLY A 345 1.63 -7.97 8.77
N ILE A 346 1.19 -9.10 8.26
CA ILE A 346 0.59 -9.24 6.91
C ILE A 346 -0.73 -8.46 6.85
N ALA A 347 -1.62 -8.67 7.82
CA ALA A 347 -2.91 -7.98 7.89
C ALA A 347 -2.76 -6.46 8.00
N ALA A 348 -1.69 -5.99 8.62
CA ALA A 348 -1.33 -4.58 8.72
C ALA A 348 -0.71 -3.99 7.44
N GLY A 349 -0.76 -4.69 6.32
CA GLY A 349 -0.33 -4.17 5.02
C GLY A 349 1.18 -4.14 4.78
N SER A 350 1.96 -4.91 5.56
CA SER A 350 3.43 -5.05 5.38
C SER A 350 3.82 -6.51 5.18
N PRO A 351 3.30 -7.21 4.15
CA PRO A 351 3.49 -8.65 4.01
C PRO A 351 4.97 -9.03 3.88
N ASP A 352 5.73 -8.34 3.06
CA ASP A 352 7.14 -8.68 2.80
C ASP A 352 8.00 -8.55 4.06
N VAL A 353 7.85 -7.45 4.80
CA VAL A 353 8.55 -7.21 6.06
C VAL A 353 8.09 -8.20 7.13
N ALA A 354 6.79 -8.45 7.23
CA ALA A 354 6.23 -9.37 8.23
C ALA A 354 6.69 -10.81 7.98
N ILE A 355 6.69 -11.27 6.75
CA ILE A 355 7.17 -12.62 6.38
C ILE A 355 8.66 -12.74 6.68
N THR A 356 9.48 -11.78 6.27
CA THR A 356 10.93 -11.80 6.51
C THR A 356 11.25 -11.81 8.00
N GLN A 357 10.66 -10.90 8.78
CA GLN A 357 10.87 -10.85 10.23
C GLN A 357 10.35 -12.10 10.93
N GLY A 358 9.15 -12.56 10.57
CA GLY A 358 8.56 -13.79 11.12
C GLY A 358 9.44 -15.00 10.86
N THR A 359 9.97 -15.14 9.67
CA THR A 359 10.88 -16.25 9.31
C THR A 359 12.18 -16.21 10.12
N LEU A 360 12.82 -15.03 10.23
CA LEU A 360 14.04 -14.88 11.03
C LEU A 360 13.79 -15.17 12.51
N GLN A 361 12.67 -14.71 13.07
CA GLN A 361 12.32 -14.99 14.46
C GLN A 361 12.00 -16.46 14.72
N LEU A 362 11.34 -17.13 13.78
CA LEU A 362 11.08 -18.58 13.84
C LEU A 362 12.38 -19.37 13.77
N ALA A 363 13.28 -19.00 12.86
CA ALA A 363 14.61 -19.61 12.77
C ALA A 363 15.40 -19.43 14.05
N ALA A 364 15.45 -18.22 14.61
CA ALA A 364 16.12 -17.96 15.89
C ALA A 364 15.51 -18.76 17.05
N THR A 365 14.19 -18.91 17.09
CA THR A 365 13.50 -19.71 18.11
C THR A 365 13.89 -21.17 17.99
N LYS A 366 13.93 -21.71 16.76
CA LYS A 366 14.32 -23.08 16.50
C LYS A 366 15.77 -23.34 16.86
N MET A 367 16.68 -22.45 16.50
CA MET A 367 18.09 -22.54 16.90
C MET A 367 18.26 -22.57 18.43
N ARG A 368 17.51 -21.76 19.17
CA ARG A 368 17.54 -21.78 20.65
C ARG A 368 17.02 -23.09 21.19
N GLU A 369 15.90 -23.60 20.66
CA GLU A 369 15.35 -24.90 21.03
C GLU A 369 16.40 -26.01 20.84
N GLU A 370 17.03 -26.07 19.69
CA GLU A 370 18.05 -27.07 19.36
C GLU A 370 19.32 -26.93 20.21
N THR A 371 19.79 -25.69 20.42
CA THR A 371 20.93 -25.44 21.30
C THR A 371 20.64 -25.91 22.71
N LEU A 372 19.44 -25.68 23.22
CA LEU A 372 19.05 -26.13 24.55
C LEU A 372 18.93 -27.65 24.61
N ALA A 373 18.28 -28.28 23.60
CA ALA A 373 18.17 -29.72 23.49
C ALA A 373 19.56 -30.37 23.42
N ASN A 374 20.46 -29.85 22.58
CA ASN A 374 21.83 -30.36 22.46
C ASN A 374 22.63 -30.14 23.76
N SER A 375 22.54 -29.02 24.42
CA SER A 375 23.25 -28.77 25.67
C SER A 375 22.81 -29.69 26.83
N ARG A 376 21.58 -30.15 26.82
CA ARG A 376 21.02 -31.07 27.80
C ARG A 376 21.27 -32.52 27.44
N LEU A 377 21.18 -32.89 26.14
CA LEU A 377 21.51 -34.20 25.60
C LEU A 377 22.99 -34.52 25.78
N PHE A 378 23.89 -33.53 25.67
CA PHE A 378 25.30 -33.70 25.99
C PHE A 378 25.58 -34.03 27.45
N LYS A 379 24.64 -33.75 28.36
CA LYS A 379 24.79 -34.06 29.78
C LYS A 379 24.27 -35.45 30.21
N GLY A 380 23.88 -36.32 29.27
CA GLY A 380 23.75 -37.71 29.64
C GLY A 380 22.43 -38.43 29.41
N ILE A 381 21.52 -37.93 28.57
CA ILE A 381 20.36 -38.75 28.18
C ILE A 381 20.85 -39.80 27.18
N LYS A 382 20.94 -41.03 27.67
CA LYS A 382 21.24 -42.18 26.85
C LYS A 382 19.94 -42.92 26.57
N ASP A 383 19.79 -43.40 25.33
CA ASP A 383 18.75 -44.33 25.00
C ASP A 383 18.86 -45.54 25.92
N ALA A 384 17.78 -45.87 26.63
CA ALA A 384 17.76 -46.93 27.65
C ALA A 384 18.04 -48.31 27.07
N LYS A 385 17.84 -48.54 25.76
CA LYS A 385 18.06 -49.80 25.08
C LYS A 385 19.43 -49.90 24.41
N THR A 386 19.90 -48.79 23.84
CA THR A 386 21.12 -48.81 23.01
C THR A 386 22.32 -48.17 23.69
N GLY A 387 22.15 -47.49 24.81
CA GLY A 387 23.20 -46.75 25.50
C GLY A 387 23.77 -45.58 24.70
N LYS A 388 23.22 -45.28 23.53
CA LYS A 388 23.63 -44.15 22.68
C LYS A 388 23.05 -42.83 23.21
N ILE A 389 23.84 -41.79 23.17
CA ILE A 389 23.35 -40.41 23.42
C ILE A 389 22.33 -40.11 22.31
N LEU A 390 21.12 -39.79 22.70
CA LEU A 390 20.04 -39.37 21.79
C LEU A 390 20.44 -38.02 21.17
N ARG A 391 21.13 -38.08 20.04
CA ARG A 391 21.30 -36.92 19.15
C ARG A 391 20.00 -36.71 18.40
N ASN A 392 19.53 -35.48 18.43
CA ASN A 392 18.49 -35.08 17.48
C ASN A 392 19.15 -34.89 16.10
N ASP A 393 18.99 -35.92 15.23
CA ASP A 393 19.57 -35.95 13.88
C ASP A 393 18.95 -34.91 12.91
N SER A 394 18.17 -33.95 13.43
CA SER A 394 17.59 -32.85 12.64
C SER A 394 18.61 -31.81 12.16
N TYR A 395 19.90 -32.04 12.39
CA TYR A 395 20.97 -31.18 11.87
C TYR A 395 21.26 -31.40 10.38
N ASP A 396 20.62 -32.41 9.74
CA ASP A 396 20.85 -32.71 8.35
C ASP A 396 19.94 -31.85 7.43
N SER A 397 20.59 -30.97 6.72
CA SER A 397 20.35 -30.45 5.36
C SER A 397 18.99 -29.84 5.00
N GLY A 398 17.90 -30.07 5.70
CA GLY A 398 16.56 -29.57 5.34
C GLY A 398 16.14 -28.29 6.08
N TYR A 399 16.97 -27.76 6.94
CA TYR A 399 16.61 -26.72 7.88
C TYR A 399 16.32 -25.36 7.22
N PHE A 400 16.98 -25.10 6.10
CA PHE A 400 16.83 -23.85 5.34
C PHE A 400 16.04 -24.00 4.04
N ASP A 401 15.52 -25.17 3.72
CA ASP A 401 14.69 -25.39 2.52
C ASP A 401 13.27 -24.81 2.62
N GLY A 402 12.90 -24.30 3.77
CA GLY A 402 11.65 -23.61 4.01
C GLY A 402 11.02 -23.94 5.37
N VAL A 403 10.36 -22.94 5.95
CA VAL A 403 9.58 -23.08 7.19
C VAL A 403 8.12 -23.31 6.84
N LYS A 404 7.51 -24.39 7.34
CA LYS A 404 6.07 -24.62 7.19
C LYS A 404 5.30 -23.84 8.26
N LEU A 405 4.53 -22.85 7.85
CA LEU A 405 3.62 -22.08 8.69
C LEU A 405 2.18 -22.39 8.29
N GLY A 406 1.43 -23.04 9.17
CA GLY A 406 0.01 -23.33 8.92
C GLY A 406 -0.27 -24.08 7.62
N GLY A 407 0.63 -24.97 7.19
CA GLY A 407 0.51 -25.72 5.93
C GLY A 407 1.10 -25.00 4.70
N VAL A 408 1.51 -23.75 4.82
CA VAL A 408 2.20 -22.99 3.77
C VAL A 408 3.70 -23.14 3.95
N ARG A 409 4.38 -23.59 2.91
CA ARG A 409 5.85 -23.63 2.89
C ARG A 409 6.38 -22.24 2.56
N ILE A 410 7.13 -21.62 3.48
CA ILE A 410 7.85 -20.39 3.22
C ILE A 410 9.22 -20.76 2.70
N ASP A 411 9.46 -20.50 1.43
CA ASP A 411 10.75 -20.70 0.79
C ASP A 411 11.65 -19.50 1.08
N ILE A 412 12.69 -19.71 1.89
CA ILE A 412 13.67 -18.68 2.25
C ILE A 412 14.43 -18.18 1.02
N ASN A 413 14.67 -19.05 0.04
CA ASN A 413 15.32 -18.65 -1.21
C ASN A 413 14.43 -17.71 -2.03
N ALA A 414 13.10 -17.93 -2.04
CA ALA A 414 12.16 -17.02 -2.69
C ALA A 414 12.11 -15.63 -1.98
N ILE A 415 12.22 -15.62 -0.66
CA ILE A 415 12.30 -14.36 0.12
C ILE A 415 13.60 -13.61 -0.22
N CYS A 416 14.73 -14.35 -0.33
CA CYS A 416 16.02 -13.78 -0.66
C CYS A 416 16.11 -13.25 -2.11
N THR A 417 15.33 -13.80 -3.03
CA THR A 417 15.34 -13.40 -4.45
C THR A 417 14.35 -12.27 -4.77
N GLN A 418 13.34 -12.06 -3.93
CA GLN A 418 12.28 -11.07 -4.14
C GLN A 418 12.30 -9.92 -3.11
N GLY A 419 13.14 -10.01 -2.09
CA GLY A 419 13.21 -9.07 -0.99
C GLY A 419 14.22 -7.94 -1.19
N VAL A 420 14.15 -6.97 -0.28
CA VAL A 420 15.07 -5.84 -0.21
C VAL A 420 16.35 -6.30 0.48
N GLY A 421 17.35 -6.67 -0.29
CA GLY A 421 18.66 -7.10 0.20
C GLY A 421 19.18 -8.36 -0.49
N SER A 422 20.47 -8.62 -0.37
CA SER A 422 21.09 -9.83 -0.90
C SER A 422 21.27 -10.88 0.21
N CYS A 423 20.97 -12.13 -0.12
CA CYS A 423 21.26 -13.27 0.76
C CYS A 423 22.46 -14.03 0.19
N GLU A 424 23.52 -14.11 0.97
CA GLU A 424 24.71 -14.88 0.64
C GLU A 424 24.80 -16.08 1.57
N LYS A 425 25.32 -17.19 1.09
CA LYS A 425 25.69 -18.33 1.94
C LYS A 425 27.12 -18.13 2.42
N ASN A 426 27.33 -18.21 3.74
CA ASN A 426 28.67 -18.24 4.29
C ASN A 426 29.35 -19.60 4.02
N ALA A 427 30.62 -19.73 4.44
CA ALA A 427 31.40 -20.95 4.25
C ALA A 427 30.77 -22.21 4.89
N ASP A 428 29.87 -22.04 5.87
CA ASP A 428 29.15 -23.11 6.57
C ASP A 428 27.78 -23.41 5.92
N GLY A 429 27.46 -22.75 4.78
CA GLY A 429 26.19 -22.90 4.06
C GLY A 429 25.01 -22.15 4.68
N LEU A 430 25.24 -21.32 5.71
CA LEU A 430 24.23 -20.50 6.35
C LEU A 430 23.90 -19.27 5.50
N VAL A 431 22.62 -18.97 5.36
CA VAL A 431 22.16 -17.77 4.68
C VAL A 431 22.46 -16.54 5.53
N VAL A 432 23.28 -15.66 5.03
CA VAL A 432 23.58 -14.36 5.64
C VAL A 432 22.81 -13.29 4.89
N PHE A 433 21.95 -12.58 5.60
CA PHE A 433 21.18 -11.47 5.05
C PHE A 433 22.02 -10.19 5.17
N LYS A 434 22.33 -9.56 4.03
CA LYS A 434 22.92 -8.23 4.00
C LYS A 434 21.84 -7.22 3.66
N GLY A 435 21.60 -6.25 4.56
CA GLY A 435 20.76 -5.10 4.25
C GLY A 435 21.36 -4.20 3.18
N GLU A 436 20.57 -3.30 2.59
CA GLU A 436 21.02 -2.38 1.52
C GLU A 436 22.18 -1.46 1.89
N ASN A 437 22.60 -1.41 3.16
CA ASN A 437 23.68 -0.54 3.65
C ASN A 437 24.83 -1.29 4.36
N GLY A 438 25.01 -2.57 4.11
CA GLY A 438 26.12 -3.38 4.64
C GLY A 438 25.82 -4.10 5.93
#